data_fc8a856a7a79f1d56da569618beaab01
#
_entry.id   fc8a856a7a79f1d56da569618beaab01
#
_cell.length_a   1.000
_cell.length_b   1.000
_cell.length_c   1.000
_cell.angle_alpha   90.00
_cell.angle_beta   90.00
_cell.angle_gamma   90.00
#
_symmetry.space_group_name_H-M   'P 1'
#
loop_
_entity.id
_entity.type
_entity.pdbx_description
1 polymer ?
#
loop_
_entity_poly.entity_id
_entity_poly.type
_entity_poly.pdbx_seq_one_letter_code
_entity_poly.pdbx_strand_id
1 'polypeptide(L)'
;GVGIVIILVAAVFALKRAWFLFQLIRSGQPAVGRTSDPGVRLEAEATEVLGQKKLLKWTVPGIAHVFVFVGFLILGLTVIEAVFELFIHGFAFPFIGTWPVIRFLEDLFILLVFIGIVIFLIIRLTNKPSEKGRWSRFYGSHTSGAWLVLAMIFLVIATLTLYRGAKINLEENAGDPEAAGMVGGFVSQAAAKVLAPLGPVTNAWLETIGLWLHVGVILGFLLIVLNSKHLHIFTAPINVPTGRRP
;
A
#
# COMPACT_ATOMS: atom_id res chain seq x y z
N GLY A 1 0.66 22.40 -12.42
CA GLY A 1 -0.38 22.20 -13.43
C GLY A 1 -1.00 20.81 -13.38
N VAL A 2 -0.52 19.90 -14.21
CA VAL A 2 -1.15 18.57 -14.48
C VAL A 2 -1.31 17.71 -13.20
N GLY A 3 -0.31 17.66 -12.34
CA GLY A 3 -0.36 16.86 -11.10
C GLY A 3 -1.51 17.26 -10.19
N ILE A 4 -1.75 18.55 -10.01
CA ILE A 4 -2.88 19.04 -9.21
C ILE A 4 -4.21 18.58 -9.81
N VAL A 5 -4.36 18.66 -11.12
CA VAL A 5 -5.60 18.25 -11.79
C VAL A 5 -5.88 16.75 -11.59
N ILE A 6 -4.87 15.90 -11.77
CA ILE A 6 -5.01 14.43 -11.59
C ILE A 6 -5.37 14.10 -10.14
N ILE A 7 -4.70 14.73 -9.17
CA ILE A 7 -4.98 14.53 -7.74
C ILE A 7 -6.38 15.00 -7.39
N LEU A 8 -6.79 16.19 -7.85
CA LEU A 8 -8.13 16.72 -7.58
C LEU A 8 -9.22 15.85 -8.21
N VAL A 9 -9.03 15.36 -9.43
CA VAL A 9 -9.98 14.44 -10.07
C VAL A 9 -10.12 13.17 -9.25
N ALA A 10 -9.01 12.53 -8.87
CA ALA A 10 -9.04 11.33 -8.04
C ALA A 10 -9.68 11.60 -6.68
N ALA A 11 -9.37 12.73 -6.03
CA ALA A 11 -9.95 13.14 -4.76
C ALA A 11 -11.48 13.34 -4.87
N VAL A 12 -11.97 13.98 -5.92
CA VAL A 12 -13.43 14.15 -6.14
C VAL A 12 -14.13 12.81 -6.23
N PHE A 13 -13.61 11.86 -7.02
CA PHE A 13 -14.21 10.53 -7.11
C PHE A 13 -14.14 9.76 -5.78
N ALA A 14 -13.01 9.83 -5.07
CA ALA A 14 -12.84 9.19 -3.79
C ALA A 14 -13.80 9.77 -2.72
N LEU A 15 -13.88 11.09 -2.62
CA LEU A 15 -14.77 11.79 -1.69
C LEU A 15 -16.25 11.54 -2.01
N LYS A 16 -16.62 11.54 -3.27
CA LYS A 16 -17.99 11.21 -3.70
C LYS A 16 -18.38 9.80 -3.27
N ARG A 17 -17.49 8.82 -3.44
CA ARG A 17 -17.72 7.44 -2.99
C ARG A 17 -17.76 7.34 -1.47
N ALA A 18 -16.83 7.97 -0.75
CA ALA A 18 -16.81 7.99 0.70
C ALA A 18 -18.09 8.64 1.27
N TRP A 19 -18.55 9.73 0.67
CA TRP A 19 -19.81 10.39 1.05
C TRP A 19 -21.03 9.50 0.85
N PHE A 20 -21.12 8.82 -0.28
CA PHE A 20 -22.18 7.84 -0.52
C PHE A 20 -22.19 6.73 0.54
N LEU A 21 -21.04 6.17 0.88
CA LEU A 21 -20.93 5.14 1.90
C LEU A 21 -21.29 5.67 3.29
N PHE A 22 -20.89 6.89 3.62
CA PHE A 22 -21.26 7.55 4.87
C PHE A 22 -22.77 7.76 4.96
N GLN A 23 -23.41 8.25 3.91
CA GLN A 23 -24.89 8.39 3.87
C GLN A 23 -25.59 7.04 4.02
N LEU A 24 -25.08 6.00 3.36
CA LEU A 24 -25.61 4.64 3.47
C LEU A 24 -25.54 4.12 4.92
N ILE A 25 -24.42 4.34 5.61
CA ILE A 25 -24.28 3.97 7.03
C ILE A 25 -25.28 4.75 7.89
N ARG A 26 -25.45 6.05 7.63
CA ARG A 26 -26.38 6.90 8.41
C ARG A 26 -27.85 6.59 8.15
N SER A 27 -28.21 6.03 7.02
CA SER A 27 -29.60 5.65 6.71
C SER A 27 -30.08 4.39 7.46
N GLY A 28 -29.16 3.68 8.13
CA GLY A 28 -29.50 2.51 8.93
C GLY A 28 -30.19 2.86 10.26
N GLN A 29 -30.78 1.83 10.89
CA GLN A 29 -31.38 1.97 12.22
C GLN A 29 -30.31 2.23 13.30
N PRO A 30 -30.64 2.96 14.38
CA PRO A 30 -29.72 3.16 15.49
C PRO A 30 -29.20 1.84 16.05
N ALA A 31 -27.88 1.73 16.15
CA ALA A 31 -27.22 0.52 16.64
C ALA A 31 -26.95 0.64 18.15
N VAL A 32 -27.96 0.40 18.96
CA VAL A 32 -27.90 0.47 20.42
C VAL A 32 -26.81 -0.48 20.96
N GLY A 33 -26.01 0.00 21.93
CA GLY A 33 -24.99 -0.80 22.63
C GLY A 33 -23.71 -1.06 21.82
N ARG A 34 -23.56 -0.52 20.60
CA ARG A 34 -22.36 -0.74 19.78
C ARG A 34 -21.17 0.14 20.15
N THR A 35 -21.34 1.09 21.03
CA THR A 35 -20.29 1.98 21.56
C THR A 35 -20.07 1.83 23.07
N SER A 36 -20.81 0.89 23.73
CA SER A 36 -20.55 0.53 25.13
C SER A 36 -19.19 -0.18 25.27
N ASP A 37 -18.66 -0.22 26.50
CA ASP A 37 -17.46 -0.97 26.86
C ASP A 37 -16.21 -0.64 26.00
N PRO A 38 -15.72 0.61 26.04
CA PRO A 38 -14.66 1.07 25.16
C PRO A 38 -13.35 0.25 25.31
N GLY A 39 -13.03 -0.22 26.52
CA GLY A 39 -11.85 -1.05 26.76
C GLY A 39 -11.89 -2.37 25.98
N VAL A 40 -13.01 -3.08 26.02
CA VAL A 40 -13.18 -4.36 25.29
C VAL A 40 -13.17 -4.14 23.77
N ARG A 41 -13.64 -2.98 23.31
CA ARG A 41 -13.62 -2.62 21.88
C ARG A 41 -12.20 -2.28 21.40
N LEU A 42 -11.46 -1.54 22.22
CA LEU A 42 -10.07 -1.22 21.94
C LEU A 42 -9.20 -2.50 21.94
N GLU A 43 -9.43 -3.42 22.87
CA GLU A 43 -8.78 -4.73 22.86
C GLU A 43 -9.08 -5.52 21.58
N ALA A 44 -10.32 -5.48 21.11
CA ALA A 44 -10.66 -6.11 19.83
C ALA A 44 -9.98 -5.45 18.63
N GLU A 45 -9.89 -4.13 18.61
CA GLU A 45 -9.15 -3.41 17.57
C GLU A 45 -7.68 -3.82 17.59
N ALA A 46 -7.06 -3.81 18.77
CA ALA A 46 -5.66 -4.18 18.93
C ALA A 46 -5.39 -5.66 18.54
N THR A 47 -6.27 -6.59 18.89
CA THR A 47 -6.03 -8.02 18.67
C THR A 47 -6.46 -8.48 17.27
N GLU A 48 -7.61 -8.01 16.76
CA GLU A 48 -8.19 -8.54 15.53
C GLU A 48 -7.78 -7.72 14.29
N VAL A 49 -7.63 -6.41 14.43
CA VAL A 49 -7.23 -5.53 13.32
C VAL A 49 -5.71 -5.39 13.29
N LEU A 50 -5.10 -4.84 14.34
CA LEU A 50 -3.66 -4.63 14.35
C LEU A 50 -2.88 -5.94 14.49
N GLY A 51 -3.31 -6.81 15.41
CA GLY A 51 -2.68 -8.11 15.66
C GLY A 51 -3.07 -9.23 14.70
N GLN A 52 -4.08 -9.00 13.82
CA GLN A 52 -4.51 -9.94 12.78
C GLN A 52 -4.83 -11.36 13.31
N LYS A 53 -5.25 -11.49 14.58
CA LYS A 53 -5.38 -12.76 15.32
C LYS A 53 -6.23 -13.80 14.60
N LYS A 54 -7.37 -13.40 14.05
CA LYS A 54 -8.25 -14.32 13.30
C LYS A 54 -7.61 -14.81 12.01
N LEU A 55 -6.89 -13.94 11.33
CA LEU A 55 -6.28 -14.26 10.05
C LEU A 55 -5.07 -15.18 10.20
N LEU A 56 -4.30 -14.99 11.28
CA LEU A 56 -3.14 -15.83 11.63
C LEU A 56 -3.49 -17.28 11.98
N LYS A 57 -4.77 -17.61 12.21
CA LYS A 57 -5.23 -19.02 12.29
C LYS A 57 -4.95 -19.79 10.99
N TRP A 58 -4.81 -19.09 9.87
CA TRP A 58 -4.38 -19.60 8.58
C TRP A 58 -2.92 -19.19 8.37
N THR A 59 -1.98 -19.92 8.92
CA THR A 59 -0.57 -19.52 9.08
C THR A 59 0.04 -18.90 7.84
N VAL A 60 0.06 -19.61 6.71
CA VAL A 60 0.75 -19.10 5.48
C VAL A 60 0.06 -17.87 4.90
N PRO A 61 -1.25 -17.89 4.55
CA PRO A 61 -1.89 -16.68 4.01
C PRO A 61 -2.02 -15.58 5.06
N GLY A 62 -2.09 -15.92 6.36
CA GLY A 62 -2.12 -14.95 7.44
C GLY A 62 -0.83 -14.16 7.55
N ILE A 63 0.32 -14.83 7.57
CA ILE A 63 1.63 -14.17 7.59
C ILE A 63 1.83 -13.30 6.33
N ALA A 64 1.49 -13.83 5.15
CA ALA A 64 1.56 -13.06 3.91
C ALA A 64 0.69 -11.78 3.98
N HIS A 65 -0.50 -11.88 4.61
CA HIS A 65 -1.36 -10.70 4.80
C HIS A 65 -0.79 -9.73 5.82
N VAL A 66 -0.15 -10.21 6.90
CA VAL A 66 0.55 -9.33 7.86
C VAL A 66 1.63 -8.52 7.16
N PHE A 67 2.42 -9.13 6.27
CA PHE A 67 3.43 -8.41 5.50
C PHE A 67 2.82 -7.29 4.65
N VAL A 68 1.73 -7.58 3.95
CA VAL A 68 1.04 -6.59 3.11
C VAL A 68 0.35 -5.52 3.98
N PHE A 69 -0.25 -5.90 5.11
CA PHE A 69 -0.95 -4.97 5.99
C PHE A 69 0.01 -3.99 6.68
N VAL A 70 1.08 -4.50 7.30
CA VAL A 70 2.07 -3.64 7.95
C VAL A 70 2.84 -2.82 6.90
N GLY A 71 3.13 -3.44 5.75
CA GLY A 71 3.69 -2.74 4.61
C GLY A 71 2.82 -1.57 4.14
N PHE A 72 1.50 -1.77 4.05
CA PHE A 72 0.57 -0.69 3.72
C PHE A 72 0.67 0.49 4.71
N LEU A 73 0.80 0.22 6.01
CA LEU A 73 0.93 1.28 7.02
C LEU A 73 2.27 2.02 6.91
N ILE A 74 3.38 1.30 6.79
CA ILE A 74 4.73 1.88 6.73
C ILE A 74 4.96 2.59 5.40
N LEU A 75 4.64 1.93 4.28
CA LEU A 75 4.77 2.52 2.95
C LEU A 75 3.74 3.64 2.69
N GLY A 76 2.74 3.80 3.56
CA GLY A 76 1.85 4.95 3.55
C GLY A 76 2.58 6.29 3.68
N LEU A 77 3.73 6.31 4.38
CA LEU A 77 4.60 7.50 4.46
C LEU A 77 5.17 7.85 3.08
N THR A 78 5.67 6.85 2.35
CA THR A 78 6.25 7.05 1.01
C THR A 78 5.22 7.51 -0.01
N VAL A 79 3.95 7.12 0.17
CA VAL A 79 2.82 7.60 -0.65
C VAL A 79 2.63 9.10 -0.47
N ILE A 80 2.67 9.58 0.77
CA ILE A 80 2.55 11.01 1.08
C ILE A 80 3.75 11.76 0.51
N GLU A 81 4.98 11.26 0.73
CA GLU A 81 6.19 11.84 0.17
C GLU A 81 6.13 11.96 -1.34
N ALA A 82 5.75 10.91 -2.06
CA ALA A 82 5.65 10.90 -3.51
C ALA A 82 4.64 11.93 -4.05
N VAL A 83 3.52 12.14 -3.36
CA VAL A 83 2.55 13.18 -3.73
C VAL A 83 3.13 14.58 -3.57
N PHE A 84 3.85 14.84 -2.47
CA PHE A 84 4.49 16.13 -2.25
C PHE A 84 5.71 16.35 -3.15
N GLU A 85 6.46 15.30 -3.48
CA GLU A 85 7.61 15.32 -4.40
C GLU A 85 7.23 15.85 -5.80
N LEU A 86 6.00 15.63 -6.25
CA LEU A 86 5.50 16.21 -7.51
C LEU A 86 5.51 17.74 -7.52
N PHE A 87 5.56 18.39 -6.37
CA PHE A 87 5.49 19.84 -6.22
C PHE A 87 6.73 20.45 -5.58
N ILE A 88 7.38 19.68 -4.71
CA ILE A 88 8.54 20.10 -3.92
C ILE A 88 9.62 19.04 -4.12
N HIS A 89 10.53 19.30 -5.05
CA HIS A 89 11.62 18.38 -5.33
C HIS A 89 12.47 18.12 -4.07
N GLY A 90 12.82 16.86 -3.82
CA GLY A 90 13.53 16.46 -2.60
C GLY A 90 12.67 16.42 -1.33
N PHE A 91 11.34 16.45 -1.45
CA PHE A 91 10.48 16.39 -0.26
C PHE A 91 10.71 15.09 0.52
N ALA A 92 11.01 15.25 1.80
CA ALA A 92 11.01 14.17 2.80
C ALA A 92 10.09 14.56 3.96
N PHE A 93 9.51 13.57 4.60
CA PHE A 93 8.59 13.82 5.73
C PHE A 93 9.34 14.52 6.86
N PRO A 94 8.85 15.66 7.36
CA PRO A 94 9.53 16.41 8.42
C PRO A 94 9.88 15.50 9.61
N PHE A 95 11.09 15.66 10.14
CA PHE A 95 11.68 14.96 11.29
C PHE A 95 12.01 13.48 11.08
N ILE A 96 11.25 12.73 10.28
CA ILE A 96 11.40 11.26 10.19
C ILE A 96 11.80 10.76 8.79
N GLY A 97 11.50 11.49 7.72
CA GLY A 97 11.68 11.02 6.34
C GLY A 97 13.14 10.76 5.94
N THR A 98 14.11 11.38 6.66
CA THR A 98 15.54 11.17 6.42
C THR A 98 16.18 10.16 7.39
N TRP A 99 15.43 9.63 8.36
CA TRP A 99 16.01 8.70 9.33
C TRP A 99 16.37 7.36 8.70
N PRO A 100 17.60 6.87 8.90
CA PRO A 100 18.04 5.57 8.36
C PRO A 100 17.14 4.40 8.78
N VAL A 101 16.59 4.45 10.00
CA VAL A 101 15.67 3.41 10.52
C VAL A 101 14.36 3.39 9.74
N ILE A 102 13.80 4.55 9.42
CA ILE A 102 12.56 4.63 8.63
C ILE A 102 12.81 4.12 7.21
N ARG A 103 13.89 4.55 6.57
CA ARG A 103 14.30 4.07 5.23
C ARG A 103 14.55 2.57 5.20
N PHE A 104 15.19 2.04 6.25
CA PHE A 104 15.37 0.59 6.40
C PHE A 104 14.03 -0.15 6.52
N LEU A 105 13.11 0.36 7.33
CA LEU A 105 11.78 -0.24 7.48
C LEU A 105 10.98 -0.17 6.17
N GLU A 106 11.02 0.94 5.45
CA GLU A 106 10.36 1.06 4.15
C GLU A 106 10.87 0.01 3.17
N ASP A 107 12.19 -0.12 3.01
CA ASP A 107 12.79 -1.10 2.10
C ASP A 107 12.57 -2.54 2.55
N LEU A 108 12.62 -2.79 3.87
CA LEU A 108 12.26 -4.10 4.44
C LEU A 108 10.82 -4.47 4.07
N PHE A 109 9.89 -3.51 4.17
CA PHE A 109 8.49 -3.79 3.83
C PHE A 109 8.22 -3.81 2.33
N ILE A 110 9.00 -3.15 1.48
CA ILE A 110 8.99 -3.40 0.03
C ILE A 110 9.27 -4.89 -0.23
N LEU A 111 10.32 -5.45 0.38
CA LEU A 111 10.67 -6.86 0.24
C LEU A 111 9.61 -7.80 0.83
N LEU A 112 9.13 -7.53 2.05
CA LEU A 112 8.13 -8.38 2.71
C LEU A 112 6.78 -8.35 1.97
N VAL A 113 6.35 -7.20 1.46
CA VAL A 113 5.15 -7.08 0.61
C VAL A 113 5.34 -7.88 -0.68
N PHE A 114 6.50 -7.79 -1.32
CA PHE A 114 6.80 -8.61 -2.50
C PHE A 114 6.68 -10.11 -2.20
N ILE A 115 7.27 -10.57 -1.09
CA ILE A 115 7.16 -11.98 -0.64
C ILE A 115 5.69 -12.33 -0.40
N GLY A 116 4.92 -11.47 0.28
CA GLY A 116 3.49 -11.66 0.52
C GLY A 116 2.69 -11.82 -0.78
N ILE A 117 2.96 -10.98 -1.78
CA ILE A 117 2.33 -11.06 -3.11
C ILE A 117 2.68 -12.39 -3.80
N VAL A 118 3.93 -12.82 -3.76
CA VAL A 118 4.37 -14.10 -4.35
C VAL A 118 3.66 -15.26 -3.67
N ILE A 119 3.52 -15.26 -2.35
CA ILE A 119 2.77 -16.28 -1.61
C ILE A 119 1.30 -16.29 -2.06
N PHE A 120 0.63 -15.11 -2.16
CA PHE A 120 -0.74 -15.04 -2.64
C PHE A 120 -0.88 -15.49 -4.09
N LEU A 121 0.07 -15.18 -4.93
CA LEU A 121 0.14 -15.64 -6.31
C LEU A 121 0.18 -17.17 -6.37
N ILE A 122 1.09 -17.80 -5.62
CA ILE A 122 1.21 -19.26 -5.54
C ILE A 122 -0.08 -19.89 -5.03
N ILE A 123 -0.64 -19.39 -3.92
CA ILE A 123 -1.90 -19.88 -3.37
C ILE A 123 -3.02 -19.80 -4.41
N ARG A 124 -3.07 -18.74 -5.19
CA ARG A 124 -4.09 -18.55 -6.21
C ARG A 124 -3.91 -19.46 -7.42
N LEU A 125 -2.68 -19.65 -7.86
CA LEU A 125 -2.34 -20.55 -8.97
C LEU A 125 -2.60 -22.01 -8.62
N THR A 126 -2.36 -22.41 -7.38
CA THR A 126 -2.56 -23.80 -6.91
C THR A 126 -3.99 -24.13 -6.47
N ASN A 127 -4.89 -23.15 -6.43
CA ASN A 127 -6.28 -23.32 -5.99
C ASN A 127 -7.31 -22.77 -7.01
N LYS A 128 -7.03 -22.91 -8.29
CA LYS A 128 -7.92 -22.42 -9.35
C LYS A 128 -9.31 -23.08 -9.29
N PRO A 129 -10.41 -22.33 -9.32
CA PRO A 129 -11.76 -22.88 -9.41
C PRO A 129 -12.01 -23.71 -10.67
N SER A 130 -11.33 -23.39 -11.78
CA SER A 130 -11.42 -24.15 -13.04
C SER A 130 -10.90 -25.58 -12.92
N GLU A 131 -9.95 -25.82 -12.01
CA GLU A 131 -9.32 -27.13 -11.81
C GLU A 131 -9.94 -27.88 -10.64
N LYS A 132 -10.30 -27.17 -9.55
CA LYS A 132 -10.78 -27.76 -8.29
C LYS A 132 -12.29 -27.67 -8.08
N GLY A 133 -13.02 -26.94 -8.93
CA GLY A 133 -14.44 -26.73 -8.77
C GLY A 133 -14.80 -26.21 -7.38
N ARG A 134 -15.79 -26.84 -6.72
CA ARG A 134 -16.24 -26.47 -5.36
C ARG A 134 -15.18 -26.65 -4.25
N TRP A 135 -14.14 -27.42 -4.50
CA TRP A 135 -13.02 -27.65 -3.56
C TRP A 135 -12.00 -26.50 -3.57
N SER A 136 -12.11 -25.59 -4.54
CA SER A 136 -11.30 -24.39 -4.55
C SER A 136 -11.75 -23.40 -3.46
N ARG A 137 -10.79 -22.86 -2.71
CA ARG A 137 -11.04 -21.76 -1.76
C ARG A 137 -11.61 -20.50 -2.44
N PHE A 138 -11.49 -20.39 -3.75
CA PHE A 138 -11.93 -19.24 -4.54
C PHE A 138 -13.21 -19.53 -5.35
N TYR A 139 -13.87 -20.67 -5.09
CA TYR A 139 -15.13 -20.99 -5.76
C TYR A 139 -16.17 -19.89 -5.50
N GLY A 140 -16.82 -19.42 -6.57
CA GLY A 140 -17.79 -18.33 -6.51
C GLY A 140 -17.21 -16.94 -6.27
N SER A 141 -15.89 -16.78 -6.14
CA SER A 141 -15.27 -15.46 -6.01
C SER A 141 -14.92 -14.85 -7.37
N HIS A 142 -14.97 -13.49 -7.43
CA HIS A 142 -14.50 -12.74 -8.61
C HIS A 142 -12.97 -12.85 -8.73
N THR A 143 -12.50 -13.68 -9.65
CA THR A 143 -11.05 -13.95 -9.82
C THR A 143 -10.32 -12.77 -10.43
N SER A 144 -10.91 -12.07 -11.41
CA SER A 144 -10.30 -10.91 -12.09
C SER A 144 -9.92 -9.76 -11.13
N GLY A 145 -10.85 -9.41 -10.23
CA GLY A 145 -10.57 -8.35 -9.25
C GLY A 145 -9.41 -8.65 -8.31
N ALA A 146 -9.18 -9.93 -7.99
CA ALA A 146 -8.05 -10.30 -7.14
C ALA A 146 -6.71 -10.26 -7.90
N TRP A 147 -6.68 -10.64 -9.18
CA TRP A 147 -5.50 -10.46 -10.02
C TRP A 147 -5.15 -8.99 -10.19
N LEU A 148 -6.17 -8.16 -10.43
CA LEU A 148 -5.98 -6.72 -10.54
C LEU A 148 -5.33 -6.14 -9.27
N VAL A 149 -5.81 -6.52 -8.07
CA VAL A 149 -5.26 -6.00 -6.81
C VAL A 149 -3.82 -6.47 -6.58
N LEU A 150 -3.50 -7.75 -6.84
CA LEU A 150 -2.12 -8.22 -6.74
C LEU A 150 -1.20 -7.46 -7.71
N ALA A 151 -1.65 -7.23 -8.93
CA ALA A 151 -0.90 -6.44 -9.91
C ALA A 151 -0.72 -4.99 -9.46
N MET A 152 -1.75 -4.35 -8.90
CA MET A 152 -1.66 -2.97 -8.40
C MET A 152 -0.69 -2.85 -7.23
N ILE A 153 -0.72 -3.78 -6.26
CA ILE A 153 0.24 -3.76 -5.14
C ILE A 153 1.66 -3.96 -5.66
N PHE A 154 1.86 -4.87 -6.62
CA PHE A 154 3.16 -5.06 -7.26
C PHE A 154 3.63 -3.77 -7.96
N LEU A 155 2.76 -3.12 -8.72
CA LEU A 155 3.09 -1.87 -9.41
C LEU A 155 3.44 -0.74 -8.42
N VAL A 156 2.77 -0.65 -7.28
CA VAL A 156 3.11 0.33 -6.23
C VAL A 156 4.55 0.15 -5.78
N ILE A 157 4.96 -1.07 -5.39
CA ILE A 157 6.33 -1.31 -4.91
C ILE A 157 7.37 -1.22 -6.05
N ALA A 158 7.03 -1.66 -7.25
CA ALA A 158 7.93 -1.62 -8.40
C ALA A 158 8.23 -0.18 -8.85
N THR A 159 7.20 0.66 -8.96
CA THR A 159 7.38 2.08 -9.33
C THR A 159 8.07 2.87 -8.23
N LEU A 160 7.81 2.57 -6.94
CA LEU A 160 8.52 3.14 -5.80
C LEU A 160 10.02 2.83 -5.89
N THR A 161 10.37 1.55 -6.08
CA THR A 161 11.75 1.10 -6.18
C THR A 161 12.46 1.70 -7.39
N LEU A 162 11.75 1.81 -8.53
CA LEU A 162 12.28 2.38 -9.76
C LEU A 162 12.68 3.85 -9.58
N TYR A 163 11.75 4.70 -9.13
CA TYR A 163 12.04 6.13 -9.02
C TYR A 163 13.07 6.43 -7.92
N ARG A 164 13.01 5.71 -6.79
CA ARG A 164 14.00 5.88 -5.71
C ARG A 164 15.40 5.45 -6.15
N GLY A 165 15.54 4.32 -6.83
CA GLY A 165 16.82 3.87 -7.36
C GLY A 165 17.41 4.86 -8.37
N ALA A 166 16.59 5.40 -9.26
CA ALA A 166 17.03 6.41 -10.21
C ALA A 166 17.40 7.73 -9.52
N LYS A 167 16.63 8.16 -8.52
CA LYS A 167 16.90 9.36 -7.72
C LYS A 167 18.24 9.27 -7.00
N ILE A 168 18.57 8.15 -6.36
CA ILE A 168 19.87 7.91 -5.71
C ILE A 168 21.01 8.17 -6.70
N ASN A 169 20.94 7.62 -7.92
CA ASN A 169 21.98 7.82 -8.93
C ASN A 169 22.13 9.29 -9.36
N LEU A 170 21.06 10.06 -9.37
CA LEU A 170 21.10 11.50 -9.69
C LEU A 170 21.76 12.31 -8.58
N GLU A 171 21.40 12.04 -7.33
CA GLU A 171 21.94 12.69 -6.15
C GLU A 171 23.42 12.38 -5.97
N GLU A 172 23.84 11.11 -6.14
CA GLU A 172 25.25 10.71 -6.14
C GLU A 172 26.05 11.40 -7.23
N ASN A 173 25.53 11.50 -8.45
CA ASN A 173 26.18 12.20 -9.55
C ASN A 173 26.27 13.72 -9.33
N ALA A 174 25.36 14.29 -8.57
CA ALA A 174 25.39 15.71 -8.17
C ALA A 174 26.35 15.98 -7.00
N GLY A 175 26.92 14.94 -6.40
CA GLY A 175 27.80 15.09 -5.24
C GLY A 175 27.06 15.48 -3.95
N ASP A 176 25.77 15.16 -3.88
CA ASP A 176 24.96 15.47 -2.72
C ASP A 176 25.33 14.56 -1.54
N PRO A 177 25.75 15.14 -0.39
CA PRO A 177 26.05 14.35 0.81
C PRO A 177 24.84 13.55 1.34
N GLU A 178 23.61 13.98 1.03
CA GLU A 178 22.39 13.29 1.44
C GLU A 178 22.15 12.01 0.59
N ALA A 179 22.69 11.92 -0.62
CA ALA A 179 22.70 10.69 -1.40
C ALA A 179 23.47 9.56 -0.72
N ALA A 180 24.62 9.89 -0.12
CA ALA A 180 25.31 9.00 0.80
C ALA A 180 24.50 8.70 2.08
N GLY A 181 23.52 9.53 2.41
CA GLY A 181 22.59 9.41 3.52
C GLY A 181 21.40 8.48 3.30
N MET A 182 21.24 7.83 2.15
CA MET A 182 20.32 6.70 1.97
C MET A 182 20.79 5.43 2.71
N VAL A 183 21.55 5.64 3.80
CA VAL A 183 21.89 4.60 4.78
C VAL A 183 20.59 3.97 5.28
N GLY A 184 20.44 2.66 5.07
CA GLY A 184 19.23 1.93 5.44
C GLY A 184 18.39 1.47 4.22
N GLY A 185 18.37 2.22 3.14
CA GLY A 185 17.58 1.91 1.93
C GLY A 185 18.19 0.83 1.03
N PHE A 186 18.32 -0.41 1.51
CA PHE A 186 19.07 -1.47 0.84
C PHE A 186 18.44 -1.96 -0.47
N VAL A 187 17.09 -1.97 -0.60
CA VAL A 187 16.39 -2.32 -1.85
C VAL A 187 16.54 -1.19 -2.86
N SER A 188 16.37 0.04 -2.40
CA SER A 188 16.52 1.25 -3.22
C SER A 188 17.95 1.40 -3.73
N GLN A 189 18.96 1.11 -2.89
CA GLN A 189 20.38 1.09 -3.30
C GLN A 189 20.68 -0.04 -4.27
N ALA A 190 20.10 -1.24 -4.09
CA ALA A 190 20.25 -2.32 -5.06
C ALA A 190 19.66 -1.94 -6.42
N ALA A 191 18.50 -1.28 -6.44
CA ALA A 191 17.91 -0.74 -7.66
C ALA A 191 18.82 0.34 -8.30
N ALA A 192 19.38 1.25 -7.51
CA ALA A 192 20.32 2.26 -7.99
C ALA A 192 21.52 1.62 -8.70
N LYS A 193 22.14 0.60 -8.11
CA LYS A 193 23.26 -0.14 -8.74
C LYS A 193 22.87 -0.78 -10.08
N VAL A 194 21.65 -1.30 -10.20
CA VAL A 194 21.14 -1.88 -11.46
C VAL A 194 20.92 -0.79 -12.52
N LEU A 195 20.48 0.40 -12.10
CA LEU A 195 20.17 1.51 -13.00
C LEU A 195 21.37 2.40 -13.33
N ALA A 196 22.42 2.40 -12.50
CA ALA A 196 23.61 3.24 -12.68
C ALA A 196 24.27 3.12 -14.07
N PRO A 197 24.42 1.92 -14.68
CA PRO A 197 25.02 1.79 -16.02
C PRO A 197 24.25 2.48 -17.13
N LEU A 198 22.97 2.86 -16.90
CA LEU A 198 22.14 3.55 -17.89
C LEU A 198 22.50 5.03 -18.06
N GLY A 199 23.35 5.56 -17.18
CA GLY A 199 23.83 6.93 -17.20
C GLY A 199 22.84 7.97 -16.65
N PRO A 200 23.30 9.21 -16.40
CA PRO A 200 22.52 10.21 -15.69
C PRO A 200 21.26 10.67 -16.44
N VAL A 201 21.34 10.82 -17.77
CA VAL A 201 20.17 11.25 -18.57
C VAL A 201 19.04 10.24 -18.50
N THR A 202 19.35 8.94 -18.59
CA THR A 202 18.32 7.88 -18.48
C THR A 202 17.77 7.81 -17.07
N ASN A 203 18.61 7.93 -16.03
CA ASN A 203 18.14 7.96 -14.65
C ASN A 203 17.23 9.16 -14.39
N ALA A 204 17.48 10.34 -14.98
CA ALA A 204 16.57 11.48 -14.86
C ALA A 204 15.19 11.21 -15.45
N TRP A 205 15.12 10.54 -16.60
CA TRP A 205 13.85 10.12 -17.17
C TRP A 205 13.16 9.03 -16.31
N LEU A 206 13.91 8.06 -15.81
CA LEU A 206 13.37 6.98 -14.97
C LEU A 206 12.86 7.50 -13.63
N GLU A 207 13.54 8.46 -13.02
CA GLU A 207 13.07 9.13 -11.79
C GLU A 207 11.74 9.84 -12.07
N THR A 208 11.71 10.74 -13.05
CA THR A 208 10.52 11.54 -13.37
C THR A 208 9.33 10.64 -13.78
N ILE A 209 9.52 9.75 -14.76
CA ILE A 209 8.46 8.84 -15.22
C ILE A 209 8.05 7.88 -14.09
N GLY A 210 9.01 7.35 -13.33
CA GLY A 210 8.77 6.47 -12.20
C GLY A 210 7.93 7.12 -11.12
N LEU A 211 8.21 8.36 -10.76
CA LEU A 211 7.43 9.13 -9.79
C LEU A 211 5.99 9.37 -10.28
N TRP A 212 5.82 9.81 -11.53
CA TRP A 212 4.48 10.01 -12.10
C TRP A 212 3.68 8.73 -12.19
N LEU A 213 4.31 7.63 -12.59
CA LEU A 213 3.67 6.31 -12.62
C LEU A 213 3.31 5.86 -11.20
N HIS A 214 4.19 6.06 -10.21
CA HIS A 214 3.94 5.69 -8.84
C HIS A 214 2.70 6.41 -8.28
N VAL A 215 2.63 7.72 -8.41
CA VAL A 215 1.46 8.50 -7.97
C VAL A 215 0.21 8.10 -8.76
N GLY A 216 0.30 7.91 -10.08
CA GLY A 216 -0.83 7.46 -10.90
C GLY A 216 -1.36 6.09 -10.49
N VAL A 217 -0.47 5.14 -10.20
CA VAL A 217 -0.83 3.79 -9.70
C VAL A 217 -1.50 3.88 -8.33
N ILE A 218 -0.98 4.70 -7.41
CA ILE A 218 -1.57 4.90 -6.08
C ILE A 218 -2.98 5.47 -6.18
N LEU A 219 -3.18 6.52 -6.96
CA LEU A 219 -4.49 7.14 -7.15
C LEU A 219 -5.49 6.17 -7.81
N GLY A 220 -5.05 5.44 -8.83
CA GLY A 220 -5.85 4.38 -9.45
C GLY A 220 -6.20 3.27 -8.47
N PHE A 221 -5.24 2.85 -7.65
CA PHE A 221 -5.46 1.83 -6.64
C PHE A 221 -6.45 2.29 -5.56
N LEU A 222 -6.36 3.54 -5.10
CA LEU A 222 -7.33 4.13 -4.17
C LEU A 222 -8.76 4.02 -4.72
N LEU A 223 -8.98 4.36 -5.99
CA LEU A 223 -10.30 4.26 -6.60
C LEU A 223 -10.78 2.81 -6.72
N ILE A 224 -9.89 1.87 -7.03
CA ILE A 224 -10.20 0.44 -7.07
C ILE A 224 -10.58 -0.07 -5.68
N VAL A 225 -9.82 0.27 -4.64
CA VAL A 225 -10.07 -0.13 -3.25
C VAL A 225 -11.44 0.33 -2.80
N LEU A 226 -11.78 1.60 -3.02
CA LEU A 226 -13.06 2.19 -2.60
C LEU A 226 -14.28 1.57 -3.29
N ASN A 227 -14.11 0.93 -4.44
CA ASN A 227 -15.16 0.31 -5.23
C ASN A 227 -15.10 -1.22 -5.28
N SER A 228 -14.29 -1.84 -4.43
CA SER A 228 -14.09 -3.30 -4.41
C SER A 228 -14.23 -3.89 -3.01
N LYS A 229 -14.10 -5.22 -2.91
CA LYS A 229 -14.04 -5.91 -1.62
C LYS A 229 -12.85 -5.48 -0.75
N HIS A 230 -11.86 -4.79 -1.32
CA HIS A 230 -10.71 -4.26 -0.57
C HIS A 230 -11.04 -2.99 0.22
N LEU A 231 -12.28 -2.50 0.13
CA LEU A 231 -12.80 -1.46 1.01
C LEU A 231 -12.62 -1.80 2.50
N HIS A 232 -12.43 -3.09 2.85
CA HIS A 232 -12.15 -3.52 4.21
C HIS A 232 -10.91 -2.83 4.83
N ILE A 233 -9.96 -2.37 4.02
CA ILE A 233 -8.79 -1.60 4.48
C ILE A 233 -9.25 -0.40 5.33
N PHE A 234 -10.33 0.28 4.92
CA PHE A 234 -10.89 1.42 5.63
C PHE A 234 -12.02 1.04 6.59
N THR A 235 -12.75 -0.03 6.30
CA THR A 235 -13.95 -0.37 7.08
C THR A 235 -13.68 -1.36 8.21
N ALA A 236 -12.63 -2.16 8.18
CA ALA A 236 -12.32 -3.08 9.27
C ALA A 236 -12.03 -2.35 10.60
N PRO A 237 -11.22 -1.27 10.63
CA PRO A 237 -10.99 -0.49 11.85
C PRO A 237 -12.28 0.13 12.43
N ILE A 238 -13.31 0.27 11.64
CA ILE A 238 -14.63 0.78 12.10
C ILE A 238 -15.54 -0.37 12.52
N ASN A 239 -15.60 -1.42 11.71
CA ASN A 239 -16.55 -2.52 11.89
C ASN A 239 -16.18 -3.44 13.07
N VAL A 240 -14.90 -3.66 13.33
CA VAL A 240 -14.45 -4.54 14.42
C VAL A 240 -14.79 -3.96 15.78
N PRO A 241 -14.42 -2.72 16.14
CA PRO A 241 -14.77 -2.15 17.43
C PRO A 241 -16.27 -1.89 17.58
N THR A 242 -17.01 -1.63 16.49
CA THR A 242 -18.46 -1.41 16.52
C THR A 242 -19.30 -2.66 16.27
N GLY A 243 -18.68 -3.82 16.17
CA GLY A 243 -19.35 -5.10 15.97
C GLY A 243 -20.31 -5.45 17.12
N ARG A 244 -21.34 -6.28 16.85
CA ARG A 244 -22.15 -6.89 17.93
C ARG A 244 -21.24 -7.79 18.75
N ARG A 245 -21.39 -7.69 20.05
CA ARG A 245 -20.74 -8.60 21.00
C ARG A 245 -21.81 -9.42 21.71
N PRO A 246 -21.53 -10.68 22.01
CA PRO A 246 -22.41 -11.51 22.81
C PRO A 246 -22.57 -10.93 24.22
#